data_343ab56710608ed06539c49797b00992
#
_entry.id   343ab56710608ed06539c49797b00992
#
_cell.length_a   1.000
_cell.length_b   1.000
_cell.length_c   1.000
_cell.angle_alpha   90.00
_cell.angle_beta   90.00
_cell.angle_gamma   90.00
#
_symmetry.space_group_name_H-M   'P 1'
#
loop_
_entity.id
_entity.type
_entity.pdbx_description
1 polymer ?
#
loop_
_entity_poly.entity_id
_entity_poly.type
_entity_poly.pdbx_seq_one_letter_code
_entity_poly.pdbx_strand_id
1 'polypeptide(L)'
;ISAPVHILKADGGTLPLEAALQQPVEAVFTGPAASVLGIEALCAPEVNSISLDVGGTTTDIAFWENGLPLMARKGATVAGYPTAVRAFHMRSIGIGGDSRLHKTENSYVVGPEREGPAAAVGGSIATLSDALITAGYVHFGDEERAQAAIAALGGEPQAEARKIVAAAVEQIKTTIREMLDEWAKQPVYTVNDVIKGTEFIPQQLIGVGGGAPGLIRALGEAMALPVDIPAGAMVANAIGAAVARPTLSAGLR
;
A
#
# COMPACT_ATOMS: atom_id res chain seq x y z
N ILE A 1 -24.12 20.68 -7.36
CA ILE A 1 -22.78 21.13 -7.70
C ILE A 1 -22.58 20.85 -9.19
N SER A 2 -22.47 21.89 -10.02
CA SER A 2 -22.29 21.75 -11.47
C SER A 2 -20.79 21.82 -11.84
N ALA A 3 -19.97 20.99 -11.20
CA ALA A 3 -18.56 20.87 -11.57
C ALA A 3 -18.35 19.65 -12.50
N PRO A 4 -17.46 19.74 -13.50
CA PRO A 4 -17.10 18.57 -14.30
C PRO A 4 -16.49 17.50 -13.41
N VAL A 5 -16.94 16.25 -13.60
CA VAL A 5 -16.44 15.09 -12.86
C VAL A 5 -15.44 14.34 -13.72
N HIS A 6 -14.26 14.10 -13.18
CA HIS A 6 -13.23 13.26 -13.79
C HIS A 6 -12.95 12.04 -12.92
N ILE A 7 -12.64 10.95 -13.57
CA ILE A 7 -12.25 9.69 -12.92
C ILE A 7 -10.75 9.51 -13.07
N LEU A 8 -10.08 9.19 -11.97
CA LEU A 8 -8.64 8.89 -11.98
C LEU A 8 -8.40 7.52 -12.63
N LYS A 9 -7.34 7.42 -13.42
CA LYS A 9 -6.90 6.20 -14.10
C LYS A 9 -5.75 5.53 -13.34
N ALA A 10 -5.52 4.29 -13.66
CA ALA A 10 -4.45 3.49 -13.07
C ALA A 10 -3.01 4.01 -13.35
N ASP A 11 -2.85 4.89 -14.32
CA ASP A 11 -1.58 5.54 -14.68
C ASP A 11 -1.39 6.95 -14.10
N GLY A 12 -2.32 7.37 -13.24
CA GLY A 12 -2.29 8.72 -12.62
C GLY A 12 -2.94 9.81 -13.47
N GLY A 13 -3.38 9.52 -14.69
CA GLY A 13 -4.16 10.47 -15.49
C GLY A 13 -5.63 10.49 -15.08
N THR A 14 -6.40 11.43 -15.66
CA THR A 14 -7.86 11.45 -15.49
C THR A 14 -8.59 11.46 -16.82
N LEU A 15 -9.84 10.98 -16.82
CA LEU A 15 -10.75 11.06 -17.97
C LEU A 15 -12.13 11.54 -17.48
N PRO A 16 -12.92 12.21 -18.38
CA PRO A 16 -14.27 12.61 -18.04
C PRO A 16 -15.16 11.42 -17.66
N LEU A 17 -16.14 11.64 -16.78
CA LEU A 17 -17.05 10.60 -16.30
C LEU A 17 -17.74 9.85 -17.44
N GLU A 18 -18.18 10.55 -18.48
CA GLU A 18 -18.85 9.95 -19.65
C GLU A 18 -17.94 8.98 -20.40
N ALA A 19 -16.63 9.30 -20.50
CA ALA A 19 -15.64 8.42 -21.11
C ALA A 19 -15.37 7.20 -20.22
N ALA A 20 -15.31 7.39 -18.90
CA ALA A 20 -15.13 6.29 -17.94
C ALA A 20 -16.30 5.29 -17.97
N LEU A 21 -17.53 5.76 -18.17
CA LEU A 21 -18.70 4.90 -18.32
C LEU A 21 -18.65 4.03 -19.59
N GLN A 22 -18.01 4.51 -20.65
CA GLN A 22 -17.81 3.74 -21.89
C GLN A 22 -16.60 2.80 -21.81
N GLN A 23 -15.61 3.11 -20.98
CA GLN A 23 -14.38 2.35 -20.82
C GLN A 23 -14.09 2.10 -19.33
N PRO A 24 -14.93 1.36 -18.59
CA PRO A 24 -14.82 1.19 -17.14
C PRO A 24 -13.50 0.52 -16.71
N VAL A 25 -12.85 -0.24 -17.59
CA VAL A 25 -11.54 -0.85 -17.32
C VAL A 25 -10.43 0.20 -17.07
N GLU A 26 -10.55 1.41 -17.59
CA GLU A 26 -9.60 2.51 -17.32
C GLU A 26 -9.68 3.01 -15.86
N ALA A 27 -10.77 2.72 -15.16
CA ALA A 27 -10.99 3.12 -13.76
C ALA A 27 -10.55 2.05 -12.75
N VAL A 28 -9.87 0.97 -13.17
CA VAL A 28 -9.28 0.01 -12.23
C VAL A 28 -8.12 0.66 -11.45
N PHE A 29 -7.91 0.24 -10.19
CA PHE A 29 -6.83 0.74 -9.34
C PHE A 29 -6.79 2.26 -9.12
N THR A 30 -7.92 2.94 -9.21
CA THR A 30 -8.05 4.39 -8.97
C THR A 30 -7.53 4.81 -7.59
N GLY A 31 -7.89 4.07 -6.52
CA GLY A 31 -7.43 4.34 -5.16
C GLY A 31 -5.92 4.26 -5.02
N PRO A 32 -5.29 3.13 -5.36
CA PRO A 32 -3.83 2.99 -5.36
C PRO A 32 -3.10 4.04 -6.22
N ALA A 33 -3.63 4.38 -7.39
CA ALA A 33 -3.06 5.43 -8.24
C ALA A 33 -3.15 6.82 -7.58
N ALA A 34 -4.23 7.11 -6.85
CA ALA A 34 -4.36 8.33 -6.08
C ALA A 34 -3.28 8.40 -4.97
N SER A 35 -2.99 7.30 -4.28
CA SER A 35 -1.93 7.25 -3.27
C SER A 35 -0.56 7.55 -3.87
N VAL A 36 -0.24 7.01 -5.05
CA VAL A 36 1.01 7.29 -5.76
C VAL A 36 1.13 8.78 -6.06
N LEU A 37 0.11 9.40 -6.64
CA LEU A 37 0.13 10.86 -6.90
C LEU A 37 0.18 11.69 -5.62
N GLY A 38 -0.46 11.23 -4.55
CA GLY A 38 -0.41 11.88 -3.24
C GLY A 38 0.99 11.86 -2.64
N ILE A 39 1.70 10.73 -2.75
CA ILE A 39 3.09 10.60 -2.32
C ILE A 39 3.99 11.55 -3.12
N GLU A 40 3.83 11.59 -4.44
CA GLU A 40 4.58 12.52 -5.30
C GLU A 40 4.38 13.97 -4.86
N ALA A 41 3.14 14.35 -4.54
CA ALA A 41 2.81 15.70 -4.10
C ALA A 41 3.30 16.04 -2.69
N LEU A 42 3.39 15.05 -1.78
CA LEU A 42 3.72 15.25 -0.37
C LEU A 42 5.22 15.21 -0.08
N CYS A 43 5.96 14.30 -0.70
CA CYS A 43 7.38 14.08 -0.36
C CYS A 43 8.31 13.94 -1.56
N ALA A 44 7.79 13.78 -2.80
CA ALA A 44 8.60 13.69 -4.03
C ALA A 44 9.87 12.83 -3.84
N PRO A 45 9.78 11.48 -3.78
CA PRO A 45 10.91 10.63 -3.46
C PRO A 45 12.10 10.87 -4.40
N GLU A 46 13.30 11.02 -3.87
CA GLU A 46 14.51 11.27 -4.69
C GLU A 46 15.33 10.00 -4.95
N VAL A 47 15.11 8.96 -4.16
CA VAL A 47 15.85 7.69 -4.22
C VAL A 47 14.91 6.52 -4.51
N ASN A 48 15.48 5.35 -4.81
CA ASN A 48 14.70 4.14 -4.98
C ASN A 48 13.91 3.81 -3.71
N SER A 49 12.60 3.86 -3.80
CA SER A 49 11.73 3.78 -2.64
C SER A 49 10.63 2.74 -2.83
N ILE A 50 10.20 2.15 -1.74
CA ILE A 50 8.96 1.36 -1.69
C ILE A 50 7.94 2.18 -0.93
N SER A 51 6.82 2.47 -1.55
CA SER A 51 5.71 3.13 -0.88
C SER A 51 4.63 2.13 -0.50
N LEU A 52 4.02 2.36 0.66
CA LEU A 52 2.92 1.56 1.18
C LEU A 52 1.79 2.49 1.61
N ASP A 53 0.62 2.32 1.01
CA ASP A 53 -0.63 2.93 1.50
C ASP A 53 -1.34 1.91 2.39
N VAL A 54 -1.31 2.16 3.68
CA VAL A 54 -1.89 1.26 4.69
C VAL A 54 -3.25 1.76 5.12
N GLY A 55 -4.28 1.15 4.55
CA GLY A 55 -5.66 1.38 4.93
C GLY A 55 -6.12 0.50 6.11
N GLY A 56 -7.43 0.49 6.36
CA GLY A 56 -8.03 -0.41 7.36
C GLY A 56 -8.07 -1.87 6.91
N THR A 57 -8.19 -2.13 5.60
CA THR A 57 -8.42 -3.47 5.05
C THR A 57 -7.24 -3.97 4.21
N THR A 58 -6.59 -3.08 3.47
CA THR A 58 -5.55 -3.42 2.50
C THR A 58 -4.31 -2.56 2.69
N THR A 59 -3.20 -3.05 2.16
CA THR A 59 -1.99 -2.28 1.93
C THR A 59 -1.65 -2.34 0.44
N ASP A 60 -1.51 -1.16 -0.16
CA ASP A 60 -1.10 -1.01 -1.55
C ASP A 60 0.41 -0.68 -1.60
N ILE A 61 1.17 -1.51 -2.33
CA ILE A 61 2.63 -1.43 -2.43
C ILE A 61 2.98 -0.95 -3.83
N ALA A 62 3.81 0.09 -3.95
CA ALA A 62 4.33 0.58 -5.22
C ALA A 62 5.84 0.88 -5.14
N PHE A 63 6.53 0.81 -6.29
CA PHE A 63 7.97 1.05 -6.37
C PHE A 63 8.28 2.37 -7.09
N TRP A 64 9.36 3.01 -6.65
CA TRP A 64 9.85 4.29 -7.15
C TRP A 64 11.31 4.19 -7.53
N GLU A 65 11.67 4.53 -8.73
CA GLU A 65 13.05 4.56 -9.18
C GLU A 65 13.47 5.99 -9.48
N ASN A 66 14.45 6.51 -8.72
CA ASN A 66 14.99 7.86 -8.90
C ASN A 66 13.90 8.95 -8.97
N GLY A 67 12.94 8.89 -8.06
CA GLY A 67 11.87 9.89 -7.94
C GLY A 67 10.64 9.65 -8.81
N LEU A 68 10.63 8.63 -9.64
CA LEU A 68 9.50 8.33 -10.52
C LEU A 68 8.83 7.01 -10.13
N PRO A 69 7.48 6.96 -10.05
CA PRO A 69 6.79 5.72 -9.82
C PRO A 69 7.00 4.77 -11.00
N LEU A 70 7.30 3.50 -10.72
CA LEU A 70 7.48 2.51 -11.77
C LEU A 70 6.14 2.19 -12.43
N MET A 71 6.18 2.04 -13.76
CA MET A 71 5.02 1.66 -14.57
C MET A 71 5.03 0.15 -14.85
N ALA A 72 3.87 -0.48 -14.78
CA ALA A 72 3.72 -1.88 -15.18
C ALA A 72 4.01 -2.03 -16.68
N ARG A 73 5.04 -2.81 -17.02
CA ARG A 73 5.51 -2.96 -18.43
C ARG A 73 4.48 -3.63 -19.33
N LYS A 74 3.60 -4.47 -18.77
CA LYS A 74 2.56 -5.21 -19.51
C LYS A 74 1.14 -4.69 -19.25
N GLY A 75 1.01 -3.51 -18.62
CA GLY A 75 -0.27 -2.97 -18.16
C GLY A 75 -0.77 -3.62 -16.86
N ALA A 76 -1.95 -3.20 -16.42
CA ALA A 76 -2.59 -3.69 -15.22
C ALA A 76 -2.99 -5.17 -15.35
N THR A 77 -2.83 -5.93 -14.26
CA THR A 77 -3.37 -7.30 -14.16
C THR A 77 -4.56 -7.28 -13.20
N VAL A 78 -5.72 -7.75 -13.65
CA VAL A 78 -6.95 -7.80 -12.86
C VAL A 78 -7.38 -9.26 -12.70
N ALA A 79 -7.50 -9.73 -11.47
CA ALA A 79 -7.85 -11.12 -11.15
C ALA A 79 -6.99 -12.17 -11.89
N GLY A 80 -5.70 -11.89 -12.08
CA GLY A 80 -4.77 -12.75 -12.82
C GLY A 80 -4.79 -12.59 -14.35
N TYR A 81 -5.69 -11.77 -14.89
CA TYR A 81 -5.79 -11.51 -16.33
C TYR A 81 -5.03 -10.22 -16.69
N PRO A 82 -4.06 -10.28 -17.64
CA PRO A 82 -3.39 -9.09 -18.12
C PRO A 82 -4.36 -8.22 -18.93
N THR A 83 -4.30 -6.92 -18.71
CA THR A 83 -5.04 -5.91 -19.49
C THR A 83 -4.06 -5.05 -20.28
N ALA A 84 -4.56 -4.35 -21.29
CA ALA A 84 -3.76 -3.33 -21.99
C ALA A 84 -3.78 -1.97 -21.28
N VAL A 85 -4.41 -1.88 -20.10
CA VAL A 85 -4.56 -0.64 -19.34
C VAL A 85 -3.21 -0.26 -18.76
N ARG A 86 -2.74 0.92 -19.09
CA ARG A 86 -1.53 1.48 -18.51
C ARG A 86 -1.72 1.75 -17.02
N ALA A 87 -0.78 1.29 -16.19
CA ALA A 87 -0.89 1.38 -14.73
C ALA A 87 0.48 1.53 -14.09
N PHE A 88 0.52 2.06 -12.88
CA PHE A 88 1.70 1.97 -12.04
C PHE A 88 2.00 0.50 -11.68
N HIS A 89 3.27 0.18 -11.48
CA HIS A 89 3.67 -1.15 -10.97
C HIS A 89 3.37 -1.23 -9.48
N MET A 90 2.23 -1.83 -9.16
CA MET A 90 1.73 -1.89 -7.78
C MET A 90 1.05 -3.23 -7.49
N ARG A 91 0.95 -3.56 -6.19
CA ARG A 91 0.21 -4.71 -5.70
C ARG A 91 -0.56 -4.35 -4.45
N SER A 92 -1.82 -4.76 -4.39
CA SER A 92 -2.67 -4.67 -3.20
C SER A 92 -2.68 -6.01 -2.48
N ILE A 93 -2.55 -5.99 -1.16
CA ILE A 93 -2.64 -7.16 -0.29
C ILE A 93 -3.67 -6.94 0.82
N GLY A 94 -4.32 -8.01 1.24
CA GLY A 94 -5.37 -7.98 2.27
C GLY A 94 -4.83 -7.84 3.70
N ILE A 95 -3.90 -6.93 3.92
CA ILE A 95 -3.36 -6.58 5.23
C ILE A 95 -3.61 -5.10 5.46
N GLY A 96 -4.36 -4.76 6.50
CA GLY A 96 -4.61 -3.39 6.91
C GLY A 96 -4.79 -3.29 8.41
N GLY A 97 -4.96 -2.09 8.92
CA GLY A 97 -5.07 -1.86 10.37
C GLY A 97 -6.20 -2.64 11.06
N ASP A 98 -7.32 -2.82 10.37
CA ASP A 98 -8.50 -3.55 10.90
C ASP A 98 -8.52 -5.04 10.50
N SER A 99 -7.43 -5.56 9.93
CA SER A 99 -7.35 -6.97 9.53
C SER A 99 -7.53 -7.91 10.71
N ARG A 100 -8.33 -8.95 10.50
CA ARG A 100 -8.53 -10.04 11.44
C ARG A 100 -7.26 -10.82 11.67
N LEU A 101 -7.08 -11.31 12.89
CA LEU A 101 -5.93 -12.10 13.32
C LEU A 101 -6.31 -13.58 13.39
N HIS A 102 -5.64 -14.42 12.61
CA HIS A 102 -5.82 -15.87 12.64
C HIS A 102 -4.64 -16.52 13.33
N LYS A 103 -4.88 -17.06 14.54
CA LYS A 103 -3.85 -17.75 15.31
C LYS A 103 -3.58 -19.12 14.68
N THR A 104 -2.31 -19.43 14.48
CA THR A 104 -1.81 -20.74 14.07
C THR A 104 -1.12 -21.42 15.24
N GLU A 105 -0.58 -22.62 15.09
CA GLU A 105 0.12 -23.31 16.17
C GLU A 105 1.27 -22.50 16.77
N ASN A 106 2.05 -21.81 15.94
CA ASN A 106 3.27 -21.13 16.37
C ASN A 106 3.34 -19.63 15.99
N SER A 107 2.34 -19.11 15.26
CA SER A 107 2.37 -17.74 14.71
C SER A 107 0.94 -17.22 14.47
N TYR A 108 0.85 -16.21 13.61
CA TYR A 108 -0.41 -15.62 13.15
C TYR A 108 -0.39 -15.45 11.62
N VAL A 109 -1.60 -15.44 11.03
CA VAL A 109 -1.87 -14.91 9.69
C VAL A 109 -2.76 -13.69 9.85
N VAL A 110 -2.39 -12.59 9.22
CA VAL A 110 -3.09 -11.30 9.31
C VAL A 110 -3.88 -11.06 8.03
N GLY A 111 -5.21 -10.87 8.17
CA GLY A 111 -6.12 -10.68 7.05
C GLY A 111 -6.40 -11.98 6.26
N PRO A 112 -7.07 -11.87 5.09
CA PRO A 112 -7.56 -10.61 4.48
C PRO A 112 -8.90 -10.11 5.05
N GLU A 113 -9.54 -10.86 5.95
CA GLU A 113 -10.87 -10.54 6.46
C GLU A 113 -10.84 -9.31 7.38
N ARG A 114 -11.96 -8.57 7.38
CA ARG A 114 -12.26 -7.47 8.28
C ARG A 114 -13.65 -7.67 8.89
N GLU A 115 -13.75 -7.64 10.21
CA GLU A 115 -15.03 -7.75 10.95
C GLU A 115 -15.49 -6.44 11.59
N GLY A 116 -14.61 -5.45 11.69
CA GLY A 116 -14.89 -4.16 12.32
C GLY A 116 -13.64 -3.33 12.50
N PRO A 117 -13.76 -2.19 13.18
CA PRO A 117 -12.60 -1.39 13.55
C PRO A 117 -11.82 -2.05 14.68
N ALA A 118 -10.61 -1.53 14.96
CA ALA A 118 -9.80 -1.94 16.10
C ALA A 118 -10.55 -1.83 17.45
N ALA A 119 -10.26 -2.71 18.39
CA ALA A 119 -10.83 -2.65 19.74
C ALA A 119 -10.52 -1.32 20.44
N ALA A 120 -9.34 -0.75 20.20
CA ALA A 120 -8.95 0.57 20.66
C ALA A 120 -9.92 1.71 20.27
N VAL A 121 -10.68 1.54 19.20
CA VAL A 121 -11.66 2.55 18.71
C VAL A 121 -13.10 2.03 18.71
N GLY A 122 -13.38 1.02 19.51
CA GLY A 122 -14.74 0.52 19.74
C GLY A 122 -15.08 -0.79 19.06
N GLY A 123 -14.13 -1.43 18.37
CA GLY A 123 -14.32 -2.77 17.82
C GLY A 123 -14.52 -3.86 18.88
N SER A 124 -14.95 -5.02 18.41
CA SER A 124 -15.29 -6.17 19.28
C SER A 124 -14.23 -7.29 19.26
N ILE A 125 -13.30 -7.24 18.31
CA ILE A 125 -12.23 -8.22 18.14
C ILE A 125 -10.87 -7.54 18.06
N ALA A 126 -9.81 -8.30 18.38
CA ALA A 126 -8.44 -7.84 18.18
C ALA A 126 -8.10 -7.74 16.70
N THR A 127 -7.40 -6.66 16.32
CA THR A 127 -6.95 -6.40 14.97
C THR A 127 -5.45 -6.12 14.93
N LEU A 128 -4.88 -5.95 13.72
CA LEU A 128 -3.48 -5.54 13.57
C LEU A 128 -3.19 -4.20 14.25
N SER A 129 -4.13 -3.22 14.20
CA SER A 129 -3.96 -1.94 14.91
C SER A 129 -3.82 -2.14 16.41
N ASP A 130 -4.62 -3.01 17.03
CA ASP A 130 -4.51 -3.30 18.47
C ASP A 130 -3.15 -3.94 18.80
N ALA A 131 -2.63 -4.80 17.93
CA ALA A 131 -1.29 -5.37 18.10
C ALA A 131 -0.20 -4.30 17.95
N LEU A 132 -0.30 -3.37 17.00
CA LEU A 132 0.65 -2.25 16.83
C LEU A 132 0.65 -1.30 18.03
N ILE A 133 -0.52 -1.01 18.59
CA ILE A 133 -0.68 -0.20 19.81
C ILE A 133 -0.04 -0.95 20.99
N THR A 134 -0.42 -2.20 21.22
CA THR A 134 0.09 -3.00 22.36
C THR A 134 1.60 -3.21 22.28
N ALA A 135 2.17 -3.36 21.08
CA ALA A 135 3.61 -3.48 20.87
C ALA A 135 4.37 -2.14 20.98
N GLY A 136 3.67 -1.00 21.07
CA GLY A 136 4.26 0.34 21.22
C GLY A 136 4.72 1.01 19.93
N TYR A 137 4.27 0.54 18.75
CA TYR A 137 4.61 1.15 17.47
C TYR A 137 3.80 2.42 17.17
N VAL A 138 2.61 2.54 17.75
CA VAL A 138 1.71 3.68 17.54
C VAL A 138 0.83 3.88 18.77
N HIS A 139 0.38 5.11 18.99
CA HIS A 139 -0.48 5.51 20.09
C HIS A 139 -1.72 6.20 19.55
N PHE A 140 -2.89 5.56 19.66
CA PHE A 140 -4.20 6.15 19.37
C PHE A 140 -5.32 5.31 20.01
N GLY A 141 -6.48 5.93 20.18
CA GLY A 141 -7.64 5.27 20.78
C GLY A 141 -7.40 4.89 22.25
N ASP A 142 -8.06 3.83 22.68
CA ASP A 142 -7.99 3.28 24.03
C ASP A 142 -6.96 2.14 24.07
N GLU A 143 -5.78 2.40 24.58
CA GLU A 143 -4.66 1.44 24.64
C GLU A 143 -4.96 0.27 25.61
N GLU A 144 -5.74 0.51 26.67
CA GLU A 144 -6.13 -0.56 27.60
C GLU A 144 -7.06 -1.56 26.91
N ARG A 145 -7.99 -1.08 26.10
CA ARG A 145 -8.85 -1.92 25.27
C ARG A 145 -8.08 -2.70 24.22
N ALA A 146 -7.11 -2.08 23.56
CA ALA A 146 -6.23 -2.78 22.62
C ALA A 146 -5.48 -3.93 23.32
N GLN A 147 -4.86 -3.64 24.47
CA GLN A 147 -4.13 -4.63 25.26
C GLN A 147 -5.05 -5.76 25.75
N ALA A 148 -6.26 -5.44 26.22
CA ALA A 148 -7.24 -6.43 26.66
C ALA A 148 -7.68 -7.35 25.49
N ALA A 149 -7.88 -6.79 24.30
CA ALA A 149 -8.25 -7.56 23.11
C ALA A 149 -7.11 -8.52 22.68
N ILE A 150 -5.85 -8.08 22.75
CA ILE A 150 -4.70 -8.96 22.48
C ILE A 150 -4.56 -10.02 23.57
N ALA A 151 -4.77 -9.67 24.85
CA ALA A 151 -4.74 -10.63 25.95
C ALA A 151 -5.77 -11.75 25.79
N ALA A 152 -6.93 -11.47 25.23
CA ALA A 152 -7.98 -12.45 24.94
C ALA A 152 -7.56 -13.53 23.93
N LEU A 153 -6.51 -13.32 23.14
CA LEU A 153 -5.91 -14.33 22.26
C LEU A 153 -5.07 -15.35 23.02
N GLY A 154 -4.80 -15.11 24.31
CA GLY A 154 -4.00 -15.94 25.21
C GLY A 154 -2.50 -15.62 25.12
N GLY A 155 -1.83 -15.76 26.26
CA GLY A 155 -0.42 -15.42 26.40
C GLY A 155 -0.19 -14.04 27.01
N GLU A 156 1.05 -13.61 27.04
CA GLU A 156 1.44 -12.28 27.53
C GLU A 156 1.19 -11.25 26.40
N PRO A 157 0.41 -10.17 26.66
CA PRO A 157 -0.09 -9.29 25.59
C PRO A 157 1.00 -8.67 24.71
N GLN A 158 2.09 -8.16 25.31
CA GLN A 158 3.17 -7.57 24.54
C GLN A 158 3.91 -8.60 23.68
N ALA A 159 4.10 -9.81 24.19
CA ALA A 159 4.74 -10.88 23.44
C ALA A 159 3.86 -11.35 22.26
N GLU A 160 2.55 -11.50 22.48
CA GLU A 160 1.61 -11.87 21.42
C GLU A 160 1.49 -10.75 20.37
N ALA A 161 1.40 -9.48 20.80
CA ALA A 161 1.38 -8.34 19.91
C ALA A 161 2.62 -8.29 18.98
N ARG A 162 3.82 -8.52 19.53
CA ARG A 162 5.05 -8.59 18.73
C ARG A 162 5.05 -9.72 17.72
N LYS A 163 4.51 -10.89 18.07
CA LYS A 163 4.36 -12.03 17.14
C LYS A 163 3.41 -11.67 15.99
N ILE A 164 2.28 -11.01 16.30
CA ILE A 164 1.31 -10.57 15.29
C ILE A 164 1.94 -9.56 14.33
N VAL A 165 2.62 -8.53 14.87
CA VAL A 165 3.30 -7.53 14.07
C VAL A 165 4.39 -8.16 13.20
N ALA A 166 5.18 -9.07 13.76
CA ALA A 166 6.21 -9.80 13.01
C ALA A 166 5.60 -10.64 11.86
N ALA A 167 4.46 -11.28 12.10
CA ALA A 167 3.75 -12.03 11.07
C ALA A 167 3.26 -11.12 9.93
N ALA A 168 2.63 -9.99 10.24
CA ALA A 168 2.20 -9.00 9.25
C ALA A 168 3.39 -8.47 8.42
N VAL A 169 4.48 -8.11 9.09
CA VAL A 169 5.71 -7.64 8.46
C VAL A 169 6.29 -8.69 7.51
N GLU A 170 6.36 -9.97 7.92
CA GLU A 170 6.91 -11.02 7.06
C GLU A 170 6.00 -11.32 5.85
N GLN A 171 4.67 -11.25 6.00
CA GLN A 171 3.74 -11.34 4.87
C GLN A 171 3.98 -10.21 3.86
N ILE A 172 4.17 -8.96 4.32
CA ILE A 172 4.48 -7.81 3.46
C ILE A 172 5.85 -7.98 2.80
N LYS A 173 6.89 -8.36 3.54
CA LYS A 173 8.23 -8.62 3.00
C LYS A 173 8.22 -9.70 1.93
N THR A 174 7.43 -10.75 2.11
CA THR A 174 7.27 -11.80 1.11
C THR A 174 6.67 -11.24 -0.18
N THR A 175 5.61 -10.43 -0.08
CA THR A 175 5.02 -9.76 -1.25
C THR A 175 6.02 -8.83 -1.94
N ILE A 176 6.79 -8.04 -1.18
CA ILE A 176 7.82 -7.16 -1.76
C ILE A 176 8.88 -7.98 -2.51
N ARG A 177 9.37 -9.09 -1.94
CA ARG A 177 10.33 -9.98 -2.62
C ARG A 177 9.76 -10.54 -3.92
N GLU A 178 8.52 -11.03 -3.91
CA GLU A 178 7.83 -11.51 -5.11
C GLU A 178 7.74 -10.42 -6.19
N MET A 179 7.37 -9.19 -5.81
CA MET A 179 7.30 -8.05 -6.74
C MET A 179 8.67 -7.71 -7.32
N LEU A 180 9.74 -7.75 -6.51
CA LEU A 180 11.12 -7.53 -6.96
C LEU A 180 11.58 -8.63 -7.92
N ASP A 181 11.29 -9.88 -7.60
CA ASP A 181 11.61 -11.03 -8.46
C ASP A 181 10.86 -10.98 -9.80
N GLU A 182 9.60 -10.58 -9.78
CA GLU A 182 8.81 -10.37 -10.99
C GLU A 182 9.35 -9.22 -11.83
N TRP A 183 9.72 -8.12 -11.19
CA TRP A 183 10.33 -6.98 -11.87
C TRP A 183 11.64 -7.36 -12.55
N ALA A 184 12.53 -8.07 -11.86
CA ALA A 184 13.82 -8.51 -12.39
C ALA A 184 13.68 -9.48 -13.58
N LYS A 185 12.62 -10.30 -13.62
CA LYS A 185 12.34 -11.24 -14.71
C LYS A 185 11.65 -10.62 -15.92
N GLN A 186 11.19 -9.37 -15.84
CA GLN A 186 10.52 -8.73 -16.96
C GLN A 186 11.51 -8.45 -18.11
N PRO A 187 11.12 -8.75 -19.37
CA PRO A 187 12.00 -8.50 -20.51
C PRO A 187 12.32 -7.00 -20.63
N VAL A 188 13.58 -6.72 -20.92
CA VAL A 188 14.10 -5.38 -21.14
C VAL A 188 13.89 -5.01 -22.60
N TYR A 189 13.13 -3.94 -22.85
CA TYR A 189 12.78 -3.52 -24.22
C TYR A 189 13.48 -2.25 -24.68
N THR A 190 14.16 -1.54 -23.79
CA THR A 190 14.84 -0.27 -24.14
C THR A 190 16.34 -0.37 -23.89
N VAL A 191 17.14 0.36 -24.71
CA VAL A 191 18.59 0.46 -24.51
C VAL A 191 18.92 1.06 -23.14
N ASN A 192 18.10 1.97 -22.65
CA ASN A 192 18.28 2.58 -21.32
C ASN A 192 18.15 1.57 -20.19
N ASP A 193 17.20 0.63 -20.29
CA ASP A 193 17.01 -0.44 -19.31
C ASP A 193 18.19 -1.43 -19.32
N VAL A 194 18.78 -1.69 -20.51
CA VAL A 194 19.97 -2.54 -20.64
C VAL A 194 21.18 -1.91 -19.95
N ILE A 195 21.33 -0.59 -20.06
CA ILE A 195 22.48 0.14 -19.49
C ILE A 195 22.37 0.27 -17.99
N LYS A 196 21.16 0.49 -17.45
CA LYS A 196 20.90 0.70 -16.00
C LYS A 196 20.92 -0.59 -15.18
N GLY A 197 20.78 -1.75 -15.82
CA GLY A 197 20.54 -3.02 -15.12
C GLY A 197 19.08 -3.15 -14.68
N THR A 198 18.67 -4.37 -14.32
CA THR A 198 17.31 -4.68 -13.88
C THR A 198 17.17 -4.77 -12.36
N GLU A 199 18.24 -4.55 -11.62
CA GLU A 199 18.24 -4.70 -10.17
C GLU A 199 17.69 -3.44 -9.49
N PHE A 200 16.50 -3.56 -8.88
CA PHE A 200 15.93 -2.54 -8.05
C PHE A 200 16.33 -2.76 -6.58
N ILE A 201 17.15 -1.87 -6.05
CA ILE A 201 17.58 -1.90 -4.64
C ILE A 201 16.86 -0.77 -3.90
N PRO A 202 15.92 -1.09 -2.99
CA PRO A 202 15.22 -0.08 -2.21
C PRO A 202 16.16 0.57 -1.19
N GLN A 203 16.03 1.89 -1.04
CA GLN A 203 16.85 2.70 -0.13
C GLN A 203 16.02 3.33 0.99
N GLN A 204 14.68 3.40 0.83
CA GLN A 204 13.76 3.88 1.86
C GLN A 204 12.36 3.30 1.70
N LEU A 205 11.57 3.39 2.77
CA LEU A 205 10.14 3.13 2.80
C LEU A 205 9.37 4.44 2.97
N ILE A 206 8.26 4.57 2.26
CA ILE A 206 7.36 5.71 2.39
C ILE A 206 5.99 5.18 2.81
N GLY A 207 5.45 5.68 3.92
CA GLY A 207 4.16 5.26 4.44
C GLY A 207 3.09 6.33 4.31
N VAL A 208 1.94 5.99 3.72
CA VAL A 208 0.73 6.80 3.71
C VAL A 208 -0.48 5.98 4.15
N GLY A 209 -1.60 6.64 4.40
CA GLY A 209 -2.81 6.00 4.93
C GLY A 209 -2.86 5.97 6.46
N GLY A 210 -4.04 5.69 7.00
CA GLY A 210 -4.29 5.74 8.45
C GLY A 210 -3.55 4.69 9.28
N GLY A 211 -3.23 3.53 8.68
CA GLY A 211 -2.49 2.44 9.34
C GLY A 211 -0.96 2.55 9.22
N ALA A 212 -0.47 3.48 8.39
CA ALA A 212 0.95 3.59 8.10
C ALA A 212 1.84 3.82 9.34
N PRO A 213 1.54 4.73 10.28
CA PRO A 213 2.50 5.11 11.33
C PRO A 213 3.06 3.95 12.14
N GLY A 214 2.25 2.93 12.43
CA GLY A 214 2.71 1.76 13.18
C GLY A 214 3.40 0.72 12.29
N LEU A 215 2.71 0.30 11.23
CA LEU A 215 3.15 -0.83 10.40
C LEU A 215 4.42 -0.51 9.61
N ILE A 216 4.55 0.70 9.08
CA ILE A 216 5.74 1.12 8.32
C ILE A 216 6.98 1.20 9.19
N ARG A 217 6.86 1.64 10.45
CA ARG A 217 7.98 1.63 11.39
C ARG A 217 8.48 0.22 11.66
N ALA A 218 7.56 -0.70 11.97
CA ALA A 218 7.91 -2.11 12.17
C ALA A 218 8.56 -2.74 10.92
N LEU A 219 8.06 -2.40 9.72
CA LEU A 219 8.64 -2.87 8.47
C LEU A 219 10.04 -2.28 8.23
N GLY A 220 10.23 -0.97 8.50
CA GLY A 220 11.52 -0.28 8.37
C GLY A 220 12.59 -0.90 9.26
N GLU A 221 12.26 -1.19 10.52
CA GLU A 221 13.15 -1.90 11.43
C GLU A 221 13.53 -3.29 10.88
N ALA A 222 12.54 -4.06 10.41
CA ALA A 222 12.75 -5.41 9.90
C ALA A 222 13.51 -5.48 8.56
N MET A 223 13.49 -4.41 7.77
CA MET A 223 14.21 -4.29 6.50
C MET A 223 15.51 -3.50 6.62
N ALA A 224 15.78 -2.90 7.78
CA ALA A 224 16.89 -1.97 8.01
C ALA A 224 16.89 -0.79 7.00
N LEU A 225 15.70 -0.27 6.69
CA LEU A 225 15.51 0.86 5.77
C LEU A 225 14.98 2.08 6.53
N PRO A 226 15.42 3.30 6.18
CA PRO A 226 14.83 4.52 6.69
C PRO A 226 13.37 4.62 6.27
N VAL A 227 12.57 5.25 7.12
CA VAL A 227 11.12 5.41 6.95
C VAL A 227 10.78 6.87 6.84
N ASP A 228 9.98 7.24 5.83
CA ASP A 228 9.34 8.53 5.70
C ASP A 228 7.81 8.39 5.79
N ILE A 229 7.20 9.18 6.66
CA ILE A 229 5.74 9.30 6.79
C ILE A 229 5.42 10.79 6.68
N PRO A 230 5.10 11.27 5.48
CA PRO A 230 4.97 12.70 5.23
C PRO A 230 3.81 13.33 6.02
N ALA A 231 3.94 14.60 6.34
CA ALA A 231 2.81 15.38 6.88
C ALA A 231 1.64 15.33 5.87
N GLY A 232 0.45 14.94 6.33
CA GLY A 232 -0.70 14.71 5.44
C GLY A 232 -0.82 13.29 4.89
N ALA A 233 0.02 12.34 5.32
CA ALA A 233 -0.03 10.93 4.92
C ALA A 233 -1.43 10.30 5.00
N MET A 234 -2.23 10.66 6.00
CA MET A 234 -3.60 10.14 6.18
C MET A 234 -4.58 10.53 5.07
N VAL A 235 -4.29 11.60 4.33
CA VAL A 235 -5.15 12.11 3.25
C VAL A 235 -4.46 12.11 1.88
N ALA A 236 -3.39 11.34 1.75
CA ALA A 236 -2.60 11.24 0.53
C ALA A 236 -3.46 10.94 -0.71
N ASN A 237 -4.43 10.01 -0.60
CA ASN A 237 -5.36 9.70 -1.69
C ASN A 237 -6.17 10.91 -2.15
N ALA A 238 -6.69 11.69 -1.21
CA ALA A 238 -7.47 12.88 -1.54
C ALA A 238 -6.59 13.95 -2.19
N ILE A 239 -5.35 14.13 -1.71
CA ILE A 239 -4.37 15.03 -2.31
C ILE A 239 -4.03 14.56 -3.73
N GLY A 240 -3.73 13.27 -3.91
CA GLY A 240 -3.44 12.70 -5.22
C GLY A 240 -4.58 12.87 -6.22
N ALA A 241 -5.81 12.63 -5.79
CA ALA A 241 -6.99 12.88 -6.63
C ALA A 241 -7.13 14.37 -7.00
N ALA A 242 -6.79 15.28 -6.09
CA ALA A 242 -6.89 16.72 -6.32
C ALA A 242 -5.81 17.26 -7.29
N VAL A 243 -4.61 16.67 -7.30
CA VAL A 243 -3.51 17.08 -8.18
C VAL A 243 -3.50 16.37 -9.54
N ALA A 244 -4.30 15.33 -9.70
CA ALA A 244 -4.39 14.54 -10.92
C ALA A 244 -4.81 15.40 -12.13
N ARG A 245 -4.21 15.12 -13.30
CA ARG A 245 -4.42 15.90 -14.53
C ARG A 245 -5.04 15.05 -15.63
N PRO A 246 -5.87 15.65 -16.51
CA PRO A 246 -6.36 14.97 -17.70
C PRO A 246 -5.21 14.49 -18.57
N THR A 247 -5.29 13.22 -19.02
CA THR A 247 -4.35 12.65 -19.97
C THR A 247 -5.09 12.16 -21.21
N LEU A 248 -4.47 12.38 -22.37
CA LEU A 248 -4.93 11.86 -23.66
C LEU A 248 -3.96 10.76 -24.11
N SER A 249 -4.50 9.59 -24.42
CA SER A 249 -3.73 8.51 -25.06
C SER A 249 -4.02 8.53 -26.57
N ALA A 250 -2.98 8.72 -27.38
CA ALA A 250 -3.07 8.63 -28.83
C ALA A 250 -2.26 7.43 -29.32
N GLY A 251 -2.90 6.51 -30.05
CA GLY A 251 -2.23 5.40 -30.74
C GLY A 251 -1.95 5.80 -32.18
N LEU A 252 -0.68 5.83 -32.59
CA LEU A 252 -0.30 5.87 -34.00
C LEU A 252 -0.29 4.43 -34.52
N ARG A 253 -1.07 4.15 -35.57
CA ARG A 253 -1.05 2.90 -36.32
C ARG A 253 -0.20 3.04 -37.56
#